data_070c69e6c9feb1f0060f139c7810c42f
#
_entry.id   070c69e6c9feb1f0060f139c7810c42f
#
_cell.length_a   1.000
_cell.length_b   1.000
_cell.length_c   1.000
_cell.angle_alpha   90.00
_cell.angle_beta   90.00
_cell.angle_gamma   90.00
#
_symmetry.space_group_name_H-M   'P 1'
#
loop_
_entity.id
_entity.type
_entity.pdbx_description
1 polymer ?
#
loop_
_entity_poly.entity_id
_entity_poly.type
_entity_poly.pdbx_seq_one_letter_code
_entity_poly.pdbx_strand_id
1 'polypeptide(L)'
;MIDFNRWFCNQKGTEEHPIYCNLSTHWTVYAASLAMDSLVSYMESKTHQTHVHPIIKEFDSTYLMEQDDELYRMMNLIFPMKHNTIDQPKFGYTEGYKPKVLAISDSYWWAVYAWNVALHDNLFSNGGFWFYNKTVYPKQESIQTVESFNYKKEIEKQEFVLLVCTEATNNLWPYGFSERYLSSYDEAFRYKKPEQYDDADILYSAYRNERIEKIIQHIKDTPEWFESTSRQADEKGISLEQSLWDVADYTYRANIKPKGFVR
;
A
#
# COMPACT_ATOMS: atom_id res chain seq x y z
N MET A 1 -8.36 6.42 10.14
CA MET A 1 -7.02 5.80 10.07
C MET A 1 -6.85 4.95 11.32
N ILE A 2 -6.33 3.73 11.18
CA ILE A 2 -5.99 2.83 12.28
C ILE A 2 -4.46 2.85 12.38
N ASP A 3 -3.94 3.12 13.57
CA ASP A 3 -2.51 3.27 13.82
C ASP A 3 -2.00 2.08 14.66
N PHE A 4 -1.60 1.02 13.96
CA PHE A 4 -1.03 -0.16 14.60
C PHE A 4 0.37 0.07 15.17
N ASN A 5 1.16 0.99 14.58
CA ASN A 5 2.47 1.31 15.11
C ASN A 5 2.36 1.87 16.54
N ARG A 6 1.51 2.87 16.73
CA ARG A 6 1.28 3.44 18.07
C ARG A 6 0.79 2.39 19.06
N TRP A 7 -0.11 1.50 18.63
CA TRP A 7 -0.61 0.44 19.48
C TRP A 7 0.50 -0.51 19.89
N PHE A 8 1.31 -1.01 18.96
CA PHE A 8 2.39 -1.95 19.23
C PHE A 8 3.55 -1.31 20.01
N CYS A 9 3.87 -0.04 19.75
CA CYS A 9 4.85 0.69 20.57
C CYS A 9 4.45 0.78 22.04
N ASN A 10 3.16 0.93 22.32
CA ASN A 10 2.64 0.97 23.70
C ASN A 10 2.67 -0.43 24.40
N GLN A 11 2.75 -1.50 23.63
CA GLN A 11 2.85 -2.85 24.18
C GLN A 11 4.30 -3.36 24.30
N LYS A 12 5.27 -2.64 23.76
CA LYS A 12 6.66 -3.05 23.73
C LYS A 12 7.20 -3.28 25.15
N GLY A 13 7.71 -4.52 25.37
CA GLY A 13 8.26 -4.97 26.66
C GLY A 13 7.20 -5.50 27.64
N THR A 14 5.94 -5.55 27.27
CA THR A 14 4.84 -6.16 28.01
C THR A 14 4.10 -7.24 27.22
N GLU A 15 4.50 -7.45 25.98
CA GLU A 15 3.94 -8.45 25.11
C GLU A 15 4.27 -9.88 25.57
N GLU A 16 3.28 -10.77 25.51
CA GLU A 16 3.43 -12.17 25.84
C GLU A 16 4.26 -12.93 24.78
N HIS A 17 4.09 -12.53 23.50
CA HIS A 17 4.81 -13.06 22.36
C HIS A 17 5.42 -11.93 21.55
N PRO A 18 6.58 -12.13 20.89
CA PRO A 18 7.25 -11.09 20.13
C PRO A 18 6.37 -10.51 19.02
N ILE A 19 6.22 -9.19 19.01
CA ILE A 19 5.52 -8.44 17.97
C ILE A 19 6.42 -8.27 16.74
N TYR A 20 7.72 -8.07 16.98
CA TYR A 20 8.75 -7.93 15.95
C TYR A 20 9.91 -8.87 16.22
N CYS A 21 10.49 -9.36 15.14
CA CYS A 21 11.71 -10.15 15.20
C CYS A 21 12.95 -9.24 15.18
N ASN A 22 13.99 -9.58 15.97
CA ASN A 22 15.21 -8.76 16.04
C ASN A 22 16.01 -8.72 14.73
N LEU A 23 15.83 -9.71 13.87
CA LEU A 23 16.56 -9.89 12.63
C LEU A 23 15.67 -9.79 11.39
N SER A 24 14.52 -9.15 11.52
CA SER A 24 13.58 -8.87 10.44
C SER A 24 13.14 -7.40 10.44
N THR A 25 12.71 -6.94 9.29
CA THR A 25 12.04 -5.63 9.13
C THR A 25 10.53 -5.75 9.26
N HIS A 26 10.01 -6.98 9.32
CA HIS A 26 8.59 -7.25 9.35
C HIS A 26 8.08 -7.55 10.77
N TRP A 27 6.80 -7.35 10.97
CA TRP A 27 6.10 -7.88 12.14
C TRP A 27 6.02 -9.40 12.09
N THR A 28 5.85 -10.02 13.25
CA THR A 28 5.61 -11.47 13.34
C THR A 28 4.20 -11.81 12.84
N VAL A 29 3.97 -13.08 12.51
CA VAL A 29 2.61 -13.57 12.19
C VAL A 29 1.66 -13.39 13.37
N TYR A 30 2.17 -13.48 14.61
CA TYR A 30 1.41 -13.16 15.81
C TYR A 30 0.91 -11.71 15.79
N ALA A 31 1.80 -10.75 15.59
CA ALA A 31 1.41 -9.34 15.51
C ALA A 31 0.45 -9.05 14.34
N ALA A 32 0.70 -9.65 13.18
CA ALA A 32 -0.21 -9.54 12.05
C ALA A 32 -1.61 -10.07 12.38
N SER A 33 -1.71 -11.17 13.14
CA SER A 33 -3.00 -11.72 13.53
C SER A 33 -3.77 -10.81 14.50
N LEU A 34 -3.08 -10.17 15.45
CA LEU A 34 -3.69 -9.17 16.33
C LEU A 34 -4.22 -7.97 15.54
N ALA A 35 -3.43 -7.49 14.58
CA ALA A 35 -3.84 -6.41 13.71
C ALA A 35 -5.07 -6.79 12.87
N MET A 36 -5.11 -8.03 12.37
CA MET A 36 -6.26 -8.52 11.59
C MET A 36 -7.51 -8.67 12.46
N ASP A 37 -7.40 -9.18 13.67
CA ASP A 37 -8.53 -9.29 14.59
C ASP A 37 -9.15 -7.91 14.91
N SER A 38 -8.29 -6.94 15.19
CA SER A 38 -8.71 -5.53 15.38
C SER A 38 -9.36 -4.93 14.13
N LEU A 39 -8.82 -5.23 12.95
CA LEU A 39 -9.35 -4.74 11.67
C LEU A 39 -10.72 -5.36 11.35
N VAL A 40 -10.87 -6.67 11.58
CA VAL A 40 -12.15 -7.37 11.42
C VAL A 40 -13.21 -6.78 12.36
N SER A 41 -12.86 -6.56 13.64
CA SER A 41 -13.74 -5.89 14.60
C SER A 41 -14.16 -4.49 14.14
N TYR A 42 -13.25 -3.74 13.52
CA TYR A 42 -13.60 -2.45 12.93
C TYR A 42 -14.57 -2.60 11.75
N MET A 43 -14.37 -3.59 10.87
CA MET A 43 -15.28 -3.87 9.75
C MET A 43 -16.67 -4.26 10.25
N GLU A 44 -16.77 -5.08 11.31
CA GLU A 44 -18.03 -5.42 11.96
C GLU A 44 -18.80 -4.18 12.40
N SER A 45 -18.10 -3.21 12.99
CA SER A 45 -18.69 -1.94 13.41
C SER A 45 -19.29 -1.12 12.26
N LYS A 46 -18.85 -1.38 11.01
CA LYS A 46 -19.33 -0.69 9.81
C LYS A 46 -20.44 -1.44 9.08
N THR A 47 -20.38 -2.77 9.08
CA THR A 47 -21.34 -3.62 8.38
C THR A 47 -22.48 -4.09 9.28
N HIS A 48 -22.31 -4.02 10.60
CA HIS A 48 -23.24 -4.59 11.59
C HIS A 48 -23.48 -6.09 11.39
N GLN A 49 -22.46 -6.79 10.88
CA GLN A 49 -22.45 -8.23 10.66
C GLN A 49 -21.29 -8.85 11.44
N THR A 50 -21.51 -10.03 12.01
CA THR A 50 -20.45 -10.81 12.65
C THR A 50 -19.54 -11.40 11.58
N HIS A 51 -18.26 -11.07 11.63
CA HIS A 51 -17.26 -11.56 10.69
C HIS A 51 -16.48 -12.75 11.26
N VAL A 52 -15.66 -13.36 10.42
CA VAL A 52 -14.73 -14.41 10.82
C VAL A 52 -13.53 -13.79 11.53
N HIS A 53 -13.21 -14.26 12.75
CA HIS A 53 -12.05 -13.84 13.53
C HIS A 53 -11.00 -14.94 13.60
N PRO A 54 -9.69 -14.60 13.62
CA PRO A 54 -8.65 -15.56 13.88
C PRO A 54 -8.63 -15.93 15.38
N ILE A 55 -8.43 -17.21 15.69
CA ILE A 55 -8.28 -17.72 17.06
C ILE A 55 -6.96 -18.43 17.14
N ILE A 56 -6.05 -17.97 17.98
CA ILE A 56 -4.80 -18.67 18.22
C ILE A 56 -5.11 -19.90 19.08
N LYS A 57 -4.78 -21.09 18.58
CA LYS A 57 -5.00 -22.39 19.27
C LYS A 57 -3.79 -22.83 20.05
N GLU A 58 -2.61 -22.67 19.47
CA GLU A 58 -1.33 -23.03 20.05
C GLU A 58 -0.20 -22.27 19.35
N PHE A 59 0.98 -22.31 19.94
CA PHE A 59 2.19 -21.78 19.35
C PHE A 59 3.20 -22.90 19.09
N ASP A 60 3.94 -22.75 17.97
CA ASP A 60 5.07 -23.59 17.64
C ASP A 60 6.34 -22.73 17.63
N SER A 61 7.25 -22.98 18.57
CA SER A 61 8.50 -22.22 18.72
C SER A 61 9.71 -22.98 18.18
N THR A 62 9.49 -24.04 17.41
CA THR A 62 10.55 -24.95 16.98
C THR A 62 11.27 -24.51 15.71
N TYR A 63 10.73 -23.55 14.97
CA TYR A 63 11.34 -23.10 13.71
C TYR A 63 11.22 -21.59 13.52
N LEU A 64 12.14 -21.05 12.72
CA LEU A 64 12.09 -19.70 12.18
C LEU A 64 11.61 -19.76 10.73
N MET A 65 10.78 -18.82 10.34
CA MET A 65 10.41 -18.62 8.95
C MET A 65 11.46 -17.74 8.26
N GLU A 66 11.52 -17.79 6.94
CA GLU A 66 12.49 -17.01 6.15
C GLU A 66 12.45 -15.50 6.41
N GLN A 67 11.26 -14.98 6.66
CA GLN A 67 11.05 -13.55 6.97
C GLN A 67 11.44 -13.18 8.40
N ASP A 68 11.62 -14.15 9.31
CA ASP A 68 11.97 -13.86 10.70
C ASP A 68 13.47 -13.57 10.88
N ASP A 69 14.29 -13.94 9.90
CA ASP A 69 15.74 -13.74 9.91
C ASP A 69 16.30 -13.11 8.62
N GLU A 70 15.48 -12.42 7.86
CA GLU A 70 15.86 -11.85 6.56
C GLU A 70 17.08 -10.91 6.64
N LEU A 71 17.18 -10.07 7.68
CA LEU A 71 18.33 -9.18 7.87
C LEU A 71 19.61 -9.96 8.11
N TYR A 72 19.54 -11.05 8.90
CA TYR A 72 20.67 -11.92 9.12
C TYR A 72 21.17 -12.56 7.82
N ARG A 73 20.27 -13.06 6.99
CA ARG A 73 20.62 -13.63 5.67
C ARG A 73 21.23 -12.59 4.74
N MET A 74 20.72 -11.35 4.77
CA MET A 74 21.25 -10.26 3.97
C MET A 74 22.65 -9.81 4.40
N MET A 75 22.99 -9.93 5.69
CA MET A 75 24.32 -9.57 6.21
C MET A 75 25.43 -10.51 5.77
N ASN A 76 25.11 -11.71 5.28
CA ASN A 76 26.05 -12.72 4.80
C ASN A 76 27.24 -12.95 5.75
N LEU A 77 26.95 -13.10 7.04
CA LEU A 77 27.95 -13.22 8.09
C LEU A 77 28.63 -14.59 8.05
N ILE A 78 29.95 -14.60 8.29
CA ILE A 78 30.75 -15.84 8.35
C ILE A 78 30.40 -16.67 9.59
N PHE A 79 30.04 -16.00 10.70
CA PHE A 79 29.67 -16.66 11.95
C PHE A 79 28.17 -16.51 12.20
N PRO A 80 27.49 -17.59 12.61
CA PRO A 80 26.05 -17.51 12.90
C PRO A 80 25.80 -16.60 14.11
N MET A 81 24.79 -15.74 14.00
CA MET A 81 24.24 -15.00 15.14
C MET A 81 23.26 -15.88 15.91
N LYS A 82 23.14 -15.63 17.20
CA LYS A 82 22.11 -16.29 17.99
C LYS A 82 20.75 -15.70 17.61
N HIS A 83 19.87 -16.54 17.10
CA HIS A 83 18.48 -16.18 16.81
C HIS A 83 17.64 -16.31 18.08
N ASN A 84 16.66 -15.42 18.23
CA ASN A 84 15.58 -15.64 19.17
C ASN A 84 14.59 -16.62 18.53
N THR A 85 14.01 -17.49 19.34
CA THR A 85 12.85 -18.27 18.92
C THR A 85 11.66 -17.36 18.72
N ILE A 86 10.92 -17.56 17.65
CA ILE A 86 9.68 -16.86 17.37
C ILE A 86 8.54 -17.84 17.50
N ASP A 87 7.55 -17.46 18.30
CA ASP A 87 6.36 -18.26 18.49
C ASP A 87 5.45 -18.13 17.26
N GLN A 88 5.36 -19.21 16.49
CA GLN A 88 4.53 -19.26 15.29
C GLN A 88 3.11 -19.71 15.69
N PRO A 89 2.09 -18.84 15.54
CA PRO A 89 0.75 -19.19 15.94
C PRO A 89 0.10 -20.16 14.95
N LYS A 90 -0.62 -21.17 15.49
CA LYS A 90 -1.54 -22.00 14.74
C LYS A 90 -2.97 -21.51 14.96
N PHE A 91 -3.70 -21.30 13.88
CA PHE A 91 -5.00 -20.66 13.93
C PHE A 91 -6.16 -21.65 13.82
N GLY A 92 -7.23 -21.33 14.53
CA GLY A 92 -8.60 -21.66 14.19
C GLY A 92 -9.34 -20.36 13.82
N TYR A 93 -10.56 -20.48 13.44
CA TYR A 93 -11.39 -19.34 13.02
C TYR A 93 -12.79 -19.47 13.60
N THR A 94 -13.43 -18.33 13.91
CA THR A 94 -14.83 -18.32 14.27
C THR A 94 -15.69 -18.56 13.02
N GLU A 95 -16.95 -18.87 13.21
CA GLU A 95 -17.93 -18.76 12.15
C GLU A 95 -18.30 -17.29 11.94
N GLY A 96 -18.61 -16.90 10.72
CA GLY A 96 -18.98 -15.52 10.40
C GLY A 96 -18.94 -15.21 8.92
N TYR A 97 -19.28 -13.98 8.61
CA TYR A 97 -19.23 -13.44 7.26
C TYR A 97 -17.77 -13.14 6.85
N LYS A 98 -17.45 -13.40 5.61
CA LYS A 98 -16.15 -13.06 5.01
C LYS A 98 -16.35 -11.95 3.97
N PRO A 99 -16.02 -10.69 4.29
CA PRO A 99 -16.16 -9.58 3.34
C PRO A 99 -15.17 -9.71 2.19
N LYS A 100 -15.50 -9.09 1.06
CA LYS A 100 -14.58 -8.93 -0.05
C LYS A 100 -13.62 -7.79 0.26
N VAL A 101 -12.35 -8.10 0.46
CA VAL A 101 -11.32 -7.15 0.88
C VAL A 101 -10.17 -7.14 -0.11
N LEU A 102 -9.90 -5.97 -0.66
CA LEU A 102 -8.67 -5.70 -1.41
C LEU A 102 -7.68 -5.00 -0.51
N ALA A 103 -6.49 -5.56 -0.34
CA ALA A 103 -5.39 -4.89 0.31
C ALA A 103 -4.43 -4.30 -0.71
N ILE A 104 -4.10 -3.02 -0.57
CA ILE A 104 -3.06 -2.33 -1.32
C ILE A 104 -1.99 -1.94 -0.31
N SER A 105 -0.84 -2.59 -0.38
CA SER A 105 0.17 -2.55 0.67
C SER A 105 1.58 -2.74 0.15
N ASP A 106 2.53 -2.46 1.02
CA ASP A 106 3.92 -2.89 0.91
C ASP A 106 4.10 -4.35 1.37
N SER A 107 5.34 -4.73 1.68
CA SER A 107 5.71 -6.09 2.07
C SER A 107 5.11 -6.59 3.39
N TYR A 108 4.62 -5.70 4.24
CA TYR A 108 4.01 -6.09 5.53
C TYR A 108 2.77 -6.97 5.36
N TRP A 109 2.03 -6.79 4.26
CA TRP A 109 0.84 -7.61 4.00
C TRP A 109 1.17 -9.09 3.71
N TRP A 110 2.44 -9.42 3.41
CA TRP A 110 2.84 -10.81 3.20
C TRP A 110 2.59 -11.70 4.42
N ALA A 111 2.75 -11.18 5.62
CA ALA A 111 2.44 -11.91 6.86
C ALA A 111 0.96 -12.32 6.97
N VAL A 112 0.08 -11.54 6.33
CA VAL A 112 -1.36 -11.82 6.28
C VAL A 112 -1.72 -12.70 5.09
N TYR A 113 -1.05 -12.49 3.95
CA TYR A 113 -1.43 -13.07 2.66
C TYR A 113 -0.82 -14.46 2.40
N ALA A 114 0.45 -14.65 2.69
CA ALA A 114 1.17 -15.85 2.24
C ALA A 114 2.00 -16.54 3.31
N TRP A 115 2.57 -15.80 4.27
CA TRP A 115 3.45 -16.41 5.25
C TRP A 115 2.64 -17.21 6.27
N ASN A 116 2.84 -18.49 6.28
CA ASN A 116 2.34 -19.45 7.23
C ASN A 116 0.86 -19.90 7.08
N VAL A 117 -0.15 -19.05 7.00
CA VAL A 117 -1.52 -19.53 7.22
C VAL A 117 -2.57 -18.90 6.32
N ALA A 118 -2.12 -18.07 5.38
CA ALA A 118 -3.07 -17.35 4.52
C ALA A 118 -4.25 -16.76 5.33
N LEU A 119 -3.91 -15.96 6.36
CA LEU A 119 -4.93 -15.26 7.16
C LEU A 119 -5.95 -14.58 6.28
N HIS A 120 -5.47 -13.98 5.18
CA HIS A 120 -6.30 -13.31 4.20
C HIS A 120 -7.45 -14.21 3.69
N ASP A 121 -7.14 -15.41 3.21
CA ASP A 121 -8.14 -16.30 2.60
C ASP A 121 -9.10 -16.91 3.63
N ASN A 122 -8.68 -16.94 4.89
CA ASN A 122 -9.54 -17.41 5.97
C ASN A 122 -10.47 -16.32 6.52
N LEU A 123 -10.04 -15.06 6.50
CA LEU A 123 -10.82 -13.93 7.00
C LEU A 123 -11.68 -13.26 5.94
N PHE A 124 -11.25 -13.28 4.68
CA PHE A 124 -11.86 -12.53 3.59
C PHE A 124 -12.27 -13.43 2.42
N SER A 125 -13.23 -12.97 1.63
CA SER A 125 -13.71 -13.69 0.44
C SER A 125 -13.33 -12.92 -0.83
N ASN A 126 -12.81 -13.63 -1.84
CA ASN A 126 -12.54 -13.11 -3.19
C ASN A 126 -11.82 -11.75 -3.25
N GLY A 127 -11.12 -11.40 -2.18
CA GLY A 127 -10.24 -10.26 -2.13
C GLY A 127 -8.92 -10.55 -2.80
N GLY A 128 -8.08 -9.56 -2.87
CA GLY A 128 -6.77 -9.67 -3.45
C GLY A 128 -5.76 -8.85 -2.68
N PHE A 129 -4.52 -9.00 -3.08
CA PHE A 129 -3.42 -8.19 -2.61
C PHE A 129 -2.74 -7.52 -3.79
N TRP A 130 -2.71 -6.19 -3.79
CA TRP A 130 -1.98 -5.40 -4.77
C TRP A 130 -0.71 -4.84 -4.14
N PHE A 131 0.39 -5.49 -4.41
CA PHE A 131 1.69 -5.12 -3.89
C PHE A 131 2.16 -3.81 -4.53
N TYR A 132 2.33 -2.78 -3.70
CA TYR A 132 2.63 -1.39 -4.12
C TYR A 132 1.67 -0.85 -5.18
N ASN A 133 0.40 -1.28 -5.17
CA ASN A 133 -0.58 -0.91 -6.21
C ASN A 133 -0.07 -1.18 -7.65
N LYS A 134 0.71 -2.25 -7.81
CA LYS A 134 1.37 -2.61 -9.07
C LYS A 134 1.18 -4.08 -9.41
N THR A 135 1.70 -4.97 -8.58
CA THR A 135 1.61 -6.41 -8.82
C THR A 135 0.39 -6.98 -8.13
N VAL A 136 -0.38 -7.77 -8.86
CA VAL A 136 -1.63 -8.36 -8.39
C VAL A 136 -1.39 -9.77 -7.87
N TYR A 137 -1.99 -10.08 -6.73
CA TYR A 137 -2.01 -11.43 -6.17
C TYR A 137 -3.47 -11.83 -5.84
N PRO A 138 -3.85 -13.12 -6.02
CA PRO A 138 -3.02 -14.18 -6.59
C PRO A 138 -2.68 -13.91 -8.06
N LYS A 139 -1.47 -14.31 -8.47
CA LYS A 139 -1.04 -14.21 -9.86
C LYS A 139 -1.87 -15.17 -10.73
N GLN A 140 -2.36 -14.66 -11.86
CA GLN A 140 -3.01 -15.43 -12.90
C GLN A 140 -2.18 -15.31 -14.18
N GLU A 141 -2.32 -16.25 -15.12
CA GLU A 141 -1.53 -16.24 -16.36
C GLU A 141 -1.62 -14.91 -17.14
N SER A 142 -2.80 -14.31 -17.19
CA SER A 142 -3.08 -13.06 -17.93
C SER A 142 -3.16 -11.80 -17.04
N ILE A 143 -3.22 -11.95 -15.71
CA ILE A 143 -3.42 -10.83 -14.77
C ILE A 143 -2.31 -10.85 -13.74
N GLN A 144 -1.28 -10.05 -13.96
CA GLN A 144 -0.11 -9.96 -13.09
C GLN A 144 0.11 -8.55 -12.54
N THR A 145 -0.45 -7.55 -13.21
CA THR A 145 -0.33 -6.14 -12.82
C THR A 145 -1.69 -5.46 -12.84
N VAL A 146 -1.81 -4.37 -12.09
CA VAL A 146 -3.03 -3.56 -12.05
C VAL A 146 -3.41 -2.92 -13.39
N GLU A 147 -2.54 -3.00 -14.39
CA GLU A 147 -2.79 -2.53 -15.76
C GLU A 147 -3.46 -3.59 -16.64
N SER A 148 -3.45 -4.83 -16.19
CA SER A 148 -3.98 -5.96 -16.96
C SER A 148 -5.52 -6.03 -16.97
N PHE A 149 -6.20 -5.15 -16.22
CA PHE A 149 -7.65 -5.17 -16.09
C PHE A 149 -8.25 -3.77 -15.90
N ASN A 150 -9.57 -3.69 -15.91
CA ASN A 150 -10.27 -2.45 -15.61
C ASN A 150 -10.15 -2.14 -14.10
N TYR A 151 -9.23 -1.25 -13.75
CA TYR A 151 -8.87 -0.87 -12.39
C TYR A 151 -10.09 -0.48 -11.54
N LYS A 152 -10.95 0.40 -12.07
CA LYS A 152 -12.16 0.85 -11.39
C LYS A 152 -13.10 -0.29 -11.07
N LYS A 153 -13.39 -1.13 -12.07
CA LYS A 153 -14.31 -2.27 -11.89
C LYS A 153 -13.80 -3.28 -10.86
N GLU A 154 -12.48 -3.49 -10.77
CA GLU A 154 -11.92 -4.40 -9.77
C GLU A 154 -12.07 -3.84 -8.35
N ILE A 155 -11.89 -2.53 -8.17
CA ILE A 155 -12.08 -1.87 -6.89
C ILE A 155 -13.56 -1.87 -6.48
N GLU A 156 -14.46 -1.55 -7.40
CA GLU A 156 -15.91 -1.51 -7.14
C GLU A 156 -16.54 -2.87 -6.80
N LYS A 157 -15.84 -3.97 -7.04
CA LYS A 157 -16.26 -5.31 -6.60
C LYS A 157 -16.02 -5.57 -5.11
N GLN A 158 -15.19 -4.75 -4.48
CA GLN A 158 -14.76 -4.94 -3.09
C GLN A 158 -15.72 -4.26 -2.12
N GLU A 159 -15.90 -4.85 -0.96
CA GLU A 159 -16.64 -4.22 0.13
C GLU A 159 -15.74 -3.31 0.94
N PHE A 160 -14.44 -3.68 1.01
CA PHE A 160 -13.42 -2.86 1.65
C PHE A 160 -12.16 -2.80 0.79
N VAL A 161 -11.57 -1.62 0.75
CA VAL A 161 -10.22 -1.42 0.22
C VAL A 161 -9.33 -0.94 1.37
N LEU A 162 -8.31 -1.71 1.67
CA LEU A 162 -7.33 -1.42 2.70
C LEU A 162 -6.09 -0.79 2.08
N LEU A 163 -5.78 0.42 2.49
CA LEU A 163 -4.53 1.08 2.12
C LEU A 163 -3.58 0.97 3.32
N VAL A 164 -2.61 0.08 3.23
CA VAL A 164 -1.69 -0.25 4.33
C VAL A 164 -0.28 0.16 3.98
N CYS A 165 0.43 0.78 4.90
CA CYS A 165 1.83 1.12 4.74
C CYS A 165 2.59 1.00 6.07
N THR A 166 3.89 0.79 5.95
CA THR A 166 4.84 0.96 7.05
C THR A 166 5.36 2.39 7.10
N GLU A 167 6.02 2.75 8.19
CA GLU A 167 6.72 4.04 8.29
C GLU A 167 7.78 4.19 7.20
N ALA A 168 8.47 3.10 6.84
CA ALA A 168 9.51 3.10 5.81
C ALA A 168 8.97 3.46 4.42
N THR A 169 7.70 3.17 4.15
CA THR A 169 7.06 3.43 2.85
C THR A 169 6.00 4.53 2.88
N ASN A 170 5.85 5.22 4.02
CA ASN A 170 4.84 6.25 4.21
C ASN A 170 4.95 7.41 3.21
N ASN A 171 6.15 7.72 2.74
CA ASN A 171 6.37 8.72 1.68
C ASN A 171 5.87 8.27 0.29
N LEU A 172 5.62 6.98 0.10
CA LEU A 172 5.09 6.40 -1.14
C LEU A 172 3.58 6.14 -1.04
N TRP A 173 3.01 6.21 0.17
CA TRP A 173 1.61 5.94 0.42
C TRP A 173 0.71 7.04 -0.20
N PRO A 174 -0.43 6.71 -0.77
CA PRO A 174 -1.05 5.41 -0.98
C PRO A 174 -0.65 4.69 -2.28
N TYR A 175 0.62 4.76 -2.71
CA TYR A 175 1.18 4.08 -3.88
C TYR A 175 0.50 4.49 -5.20
N GLY A 176 0.08 5.75 -5.32
CA GLY A 176 -0.65 6.27 -6.49
C GLY A 176 -2.09 5.73 -6.61
N PHE A 177 -2.64 5.12 -5.56
CA PHE A 177 -4.01 4.59 -5.59
C PHE A 177 -5.05 5.67 -5.82
N SER A 178 -5.01 6.75 -5.04
CA SER A 178 -6.00 7.83 -5.10
C SER A 178 -6.03 8.46 -6.48
N GLU A 179 -4.87 8.80 -7.00
CA GLU A 179 -4.71 9.42 -8.31
C GLU A 179 -5.22 8.51 -9.43
N ARG A 180 -4.88 7.24 -9.34
CA ARG A 180 -5.27 6.25 -10.34
C ARG A 180 -6.78 5.97 -10.30
N TYR A 181 -7.34 5.80 -9.12
CA TYR A 181 -8.77 5.55 -8.95
C TYR A 181 -9.59 6.74 -9.47
N LEU A 182 -9.25 7.95 -9.05
CA LEU A 182 -9.93 9.16 -9.50
C LEU A 182 -9.78 9.38 -11.01
N SER A 183 -8.59 9.11 -11.57
CA SER A 183 -8.38 9.22 -13.02
C SER A 183 -9.15 8.17 -13.82
N SER A 184 -9.52 7.05 -13.23
CA SER A 184 -10.32 5.99 -13.86
C SER A 184 -11.82 6.27 -13.82
N TYR A 185 -12.24 7.22 -13.00
CA TYR A 185 -13.65 7.57 -12.84
C TYR A 185 -14.20 8.35 -14.01
N ASP A 186 -13.40 9.30 -14.52
CA ASP A 186 -13.77 10.10 -15.68
C ASP A 186 -12.52 10.70 -16.36
N GLU A 187 -12.28 10.38 -17.63
CA GLU A 187 -11.24 11.09 -18.40
C GLU A 187 -11.58 12.59 -18.52
N ALA A 188 -12.87 12.94 -18.57
CA ALA A 188 -13.35 14.31 -18.56
C ALA A 188 -13.09 15.04 -17.23
N PHE A 189 -12.88 14.31 -16.12
CA PHE A 189 -12.52 14.91 -14.82
C PHE A 189 -11.29 15.83 -14.93
N ARG A 190 -10.34 15.48 -15.79
CA ARG A 190 -9.11 16.24 -16.02
C ARG A 190 -9.35 17.60 -16.71
N TYR A 191 -10.48 17.76 -17.34
CA TYR A 191 -10.81 18.91 -18.19
C TYR A 191 -12.02 19.72 -17.73
N LYS A 192 -12.62 19.32 -16.58
CA LYS A 192 -13.72 20.10 -15.99
C LYS A 192 -13.24 21.47 -15.57
N LYS A 193 -14.05 22.48 -15.83
CA LYS A 193 -13.82 23.81 -15.25
C LYS A 193 -14.11 23.79 -13.76
N PRO A 194 -13.46 24.68 -12.95
CA PRO A 194 -13.65 24.70 -11.49
C PRO A 194 -15.12 24.75 -11.05
N GLU A 195 -15.95 25.47 -11.76
CA GLU A 195 -17.39 25.60 -11.49
C GLU A 195 -18.23 24.33 -11.78
N GLN A 196 -17.61 23.31 -12.37
CA GLN A 196 -18.24 22.02 -12.71
C GLN A 196 -17.87 20.91 -11.74
N TYR A 197 -17.07 21.22 -10.71
CA TYR A 197 -16.64 20.25 -9.72
C TYR A 197 -17.60 20.18 -8.55
N ASP A 198 -17.86 18.97 -8.05
CA ASP A 198 -18.39 18.75 -6.70
C ASP A 198 -17.25 18.84 -5.66
N ASP A 199 -17.58 18.65 -4.38
CA ASP A 199 -16.60 18.75 -3.29
C ASP A 199 -15.42 17.77 -3.44
N ALA A 200 -15.66 16.58 -3.97
CA ALA A 200 -14.60 15.59 -4.20
C ALA A 200 -13.69 16.00 -5.37
N ASP A 201 -14.28 16.55 -6.42
CA ASP A 201 -13.57 17.12 -7.57
C ASP A 201 -12.66 18.28 -7.13
N ILE A 202 -13.15 19.15 -6.25
CA ILE A 202 -12.41 20.30 -5.72
C ILE A 202 -11.21 19.82 -4.90
N LEU A 203 -11.39 18.84 -4.01
CA LEU A 203 -10.32 18.28 -3.19
C LEU A 203 -9.25 17.59 -4.05
N TYR A 204 -9.65 16.84 -5.07
CA TYR A 204 -8.71 16.23 -6.00
C TYR A 204 -7.93 17.26 -6.81
N SER A 205 -8.62 18.29 -7.31
CA SER A 205 -8.00 19.37 -8.07
C SER A 205 -6.98 20.14 -7.24
N ALA A 206 -7.31 20.44 -5.99
CA ALA A 206 -6.39 21.10 -5.05
C ALA A 206 -5.15 20.24 -4.78
N TYR A 207 -5.33 18.94 -4.50
CA TYR A 207 -4.24 17.99 -4.31
C TYR A 207 -3.32 17.87 -5.54
N ARG A 208 -3.92 17.75 -6.73
CA ARG A 208 -3.19 17.68 -8.00
C ARG A 208 -2.36 18.95 -8.21
N ASN A 209 -2.96 20.12 -8.01
CA ASN A 209 -2.29 21.41 -8.20
C ASN A 209 -1.10 21.57 -7.24
N GLU A 210 -1.25 21.22 -5.98
CA GLU A 210 -0.14 21.21 -5.01
C GLU A 210 1.03 20.32 -5.47
N ARG A 211 0.73 19.16 -6.05
CA ARG A 211 1.76 18.26 -6.57
C ARG A 211 2.44 18.83 -7.81
N ILE A 212 1.68 19.41 -8.72
CA ILE A 212 2.23 20.08 -9.91
C ILE A 212 3.13 21.26 -9.51
N GLU A 213 2.71 22.08 -8.55
CA GLU A 213 3.52 23.18 -8.03
C GLU A 213 4.86 22.72 -7.44
N LYS A 214 4.86 21.61 -6.69
CA LYS A 214 6.10 20.99 -6.18
C LYS A 214 7.02 20.53 -7.32
N ILE A 215 6.48 19.99 -8.40
CA ILE A 215 7.26 19.60 -9.57
C ILE A 215 7.79 20.85 -10.28
N ILE A 216 6.98 21.89 -10.45
CA ILE A 216 7.43 23.17 -11.02
C ILE A 216 8.59 23.75 -10.22
N GLN A 217 8.49 23.74 -8.89
CA GLN A 217 9.58 24.20 -8.05
C GLN A 217 10.84 23.35 -8.25
N HIS A 218 10.70 22.03 -8.32
CA HIS A 218 11.82 21.14 -8.58
C HIS A 218 12.44 21.36 -9.97
N ILE A 219 11.65 21.65 -10.99
CA ILE A 219 12.16 22.04 -12.31
C ILE A 219 12.99 23.32 -12.21
N LYS A 220 12.50 24.34 -11.49
CA LYS A 220 13.20 25.63 -11.29
C LYS A 220 14.51 25.47 -10.52
N ASP A 221 14.56 24.55 -9.58
CA ASP A 221 15.73 24.25 -8.74
C ASP A 221 16.76 23.37 -9.45
N THR A 222 16.43 22.82 -10.63
CA THR A 222 17.30 21.97 -11.43
C THR A 222 17.71 22.70 -12.71
N PRO A 223 18.93 23.30 -12.79
CA PRO A 223 19.32 24.20 -13.88
C PRO A 223 19.13 23.61 -15.28
N GLU A 224 19.59 22.36 -15.48
CA GLU A 224 19.50 21.66 -16.78
C GLU A 224 18.04 21.43 -17.20
N TRP A 225 17.17 21.10 -16.25
CA TRP A 225 15.75 20.86 -16.53
C TRP A 225 15.02 22.17 -16.80
N PHE A 226 15.34 23.22 -16.05
CA PHE A 226 14.78 24.56 -16.26
C PHE A 226 15.16 25.11 -17.65
N GLU A 227 16.44 25.01 -18.05
CA GLU A 227 16.90 25.44 -19.35
C GLU A 227 16.22 24.68 -20.50
N SER A 228 16.07 23.35 -20.34
CA SER A 228 15.34 22.52 -21.30
C SER A 228 13.88 22.93 -21.42
N THR A 229 13.21 23.25 -20.29
CA THR A 229 11.82 23.68 -20.27
C THR A 229 11.64 25.08 -20.88
N SER A 230 12.60 25.98 -20.63
CA SER A 230 12.64 27.33 -21.24
C SER A 230 12.76 27.25 -22.75
N ARG A 231 13.69 26.43 -23.25
CA ARG A 231 13.86 26.18 -24.68
C ARG A 231 12.59 25.63 -25.33
N GLN A 232 11.90 24.71 -24.66
CA GLN A 232 10.61 24.20 -25.12
C GLN A 232 9.53 25.30 -25.24
N ALA A 233 9.55 26.28 -24.34
CA ALA A 233 8.62 27.42 -24.41
C ALA A 233 8.87 28.22 -25.68
N ASP A 234 10.15 28.54 -25.94
CA ASP A 234 10.54 29.33 -27.15
C ASP A 234 10.19 28.55 -28.44
N GLU A 235 10.52 27.25 -28.50
CA GLU A 235 10.23 26.42 -29.67
C GLU A 235 8.72 26.30 -29.97
N LYS A 236 7.88 26.29 -28.94
CA LYS A 236 6.42 26.17 -29.07
C LYS A 236 5.71 27.53 -29.17
N GLY A 237 6.44 28.62 -28.95
CA GLY A 237 5.86 30.00 -28.94
C GLY A 237 4.84 30.20 -27.81
N ILE A 238 5.04 29.55 -26.67
CA ILE A 238 4.20 29.65 -25.45
C ILE A 238 4.96 30.35 -24.33
N SER A 239 4.25 30.83 -23.30
CA SER A 239 4.91 31.41 -22.14
C SER A 239 5.71 30.33 -21.35
N LEU A 240 6.78 30.79 -20.68
CA LEU A 240 7.56 29.92 -19.79
C LEU A 240 6.68 29.31 -18.69
N GLU A 241 5.72 30.07 -18.16
CA GLU A 241 4.78 29.59 -17.15
C GLU A 241 3.92 28.45 -17.68
N GLN A 242 3.41 28.57 -18.90
CA GLN A 242 2.65 27.52 -19.57
C GLN A 242 3.53 26.28 -19.82
N SER A 243 4.77 26.45 -20.26
CA SER A 243 5.71 25.35 -20.49
C SER A 243 6.06 24.63 -19.19
N LEU A 244 6.30 25.36 -18.10
CA LEU A 244 6.54 24.79 -16.77
C LEU A 244 5.35 23.94 -16.30
N TRP A 245 4.14 24.48 -16.47
CA TRP A 245 2.92 23.76 -16.13
C TRP A 245 2.75 22.49 -16.98
N ASP A 246 2.92 22.57 -18.29
CA ASP A 246 2.78 21.44 -19.21
C ASP A 246 3.78 20.32 -18.89
N VAL A 247 5.04 20.68 -18.65
CA VAL A 247 6.08 19.72 -18.28
C VAL A 247 5.82 19.10 -16.91
N ALA A 248 5.38 19.89 -15.95
CA ALA A 248 5.06 19.41 -14.62
C ALA A 248 3.81 18.49 -14.63
N ASP A 249 2.78 18.86 -15.38
CA ASP A 249 1.58 18.02 -15.54
C ASP A 249 1.90 16.69 -16.27
N TYR A 250 2.71 16.75 -17.32
CA TYR A 250 3.20 15.54 -17.98
C TYR A 250 4.00 14.64 -17.01
N THR A 251 4.89 15.24 -16.22
CA THR A 251 5.71 14.54 -15.23
C THR A 251 4.84 13.94 -14.13
N TYR A 252 3.86 14.68 -13.64
CA TYR A 252 2.88 14.21 -12.69
C TYR A 252 2.13 12.98 -13.23
N ARG A 253 1.58 13.07 -14.45
CA ARG A 253 0.88 11.96 -15.10
C ARG A 253 1.77 10.75 -15.38
N ALA A 254 3.04 10.98 -15.76
CA ALA A 254 4.01 9.93 -16.01
C ALA A 254 4.41 9.18 -14.72
N ASN A 255 4.35 9.85 -13.57
CA ASN A 255 4.62 9.24 -12.26
C ASN A 255 3.42 8.52 -11.67
N ILE A 256 2.20 8.91 -12.07
CA ILE A 256 0.96 8.18 -11.75
C ILE A 256 0.86 6.87 -12.54
N LYS A 257 1.38 6.83 -13.77
CA LYS A 257 1.57 5.56 -14.49
C LYS A 257 2.72 4.83 -13.81
N PRO A 258 2.54 3.58 -13.32
CA PRO A 258 3.62 2.86 -12.66
C PRO A 258 4.75 2.65 -13.66
N LYS A 259 5.71 3.54 -13.66
CA LYS A 259 7.04 3.22 -14.17
C LYS A 259 7.57 2.18 -13.20
N GLY A 260 7.99 1.03 -13.75
CA GLY A 260 8.71 0.07 -12.94
C GLY A 260 9.74 0.83 -12.10
N PHE A 261 9.72 0.62 -10.79
CA PHE A 261 10.77 1.11 -9.92
C PHE A 261 12.09 0.59 -10.48
N VAL A 262 12.78 1.43 -11.22
CA VAL A 262 14.22 1.26 -11.41
C VAL A 262 14.81 1.83 -10.12
N ARG A 263 15.48 0.94 -9.37
CA ARG A 263 16.27 1.27 -8.19
C ARG A 263 17.35 2.27 -8.55
#